data_430a6e44b06a38679bfc2b9f04f5c3b9
#
_entry.id   430a6e44b06a38679bfc2b9f04f5c3b9
#
_cell.length_a   1.000
_cell.length_b   1.000
_cell.length_c   1.000
_cell.angle_alpha   90.00
_cell.angle_beta   90.00
_cell.angle_gamma   90.00
#
_symmetry.space_group_name_H-M   'P 1'
#
loop_
_entity.id
_entity.type
_entity.pdbx_description
1 polymer ?
#
loop_
_entity_poly.entity_id
_entity_poly.type
_entity_poly.pdbx_seq_one_letter_code
_entity_poly.pdbx_strand_id
1 'polypeptide(L)'
;MSKRPKIRICVIDRRGEKGCHRGHKIGQTFDYDTQRGDICPMAMHCGFPYIDILRYGGSLPGQPKGIAEFCCSDADTIMVFKAEIVND
;
A
#
# COMPACT_ATOMS: atom_id res chain seq x y z
N MET A 1 20.58 -10.77 14.03
CA MET A 1 20.08 -10.18 12.78
C MET A 1 18.67 -9.67 12.98
N SER A 2 18.43 -8.44 12.66
CA SER A 2 17.11 -7.87 12.82
C SER A 2 16.21 -8.33 11.68
N LYS A 3 14.97 -8.65 12.02
CA LYS A 3 13.97 -8.98 11.03
C LYS A 3 13.44 -7.71 10.41
N ARG A 4 13.11 -7.80 9.13
CA ARG A 4 12.39 -6.71 8.50
C ARG A 4 10.98 -6.65 9.08
N PRO A 5 10.43 -5.44 9.27
CA PRO A 5 9.07 -5.34 9.75
C PRO A 5 8.10 -5.98 8.76
N LYS A 6 7.06 -6.58 9.30
CA LYS A 6 5.98 -7.11 8.51
C LYS A 6 5.09 -5.96 8.07
N ILE A 7 4.72 -5.94 6.80
CA ILE A 7 3.94 -4.85 6.21
C ILE A 7 2.60 -5.39 5.75
N ARG A 8 1.52 -4.72 6.16
CA ARG A 8 0.18 -4.99 5.66
C ARG A 8 -0.26 -3.81 4.79
N ILE A 9 -0.87 -4.12 3.65
CA ILE A 9 -1.40 -3.11 2.74
C ILE A 9 -2.92 -3.23 2.75
N CYS A 10 -3.60 -2.10 2.89
CA CYS A 10 -5.05 -2.05 2.92
C CYS A 10 -5.55 -1.02 1.92
N VAL A 11 -6.61 -1.37 1.17
CA VAL A 11 -7.29 -0.42 0.30
C VAL A 11 -8.22 0.42 1.17
N ILE A 12 -7.98 1.72 1.25
CA ILE A 12 -8.71 2.60 2.18
C ILE A 12 -9.65 3.58 1.49
N ASP A 13 -9.48 3.83 0.19
CA ASP A 13 -10.33 4.80 -0.50
C ASP A 13 -10.29 4.55 -2.00
N ARG A 14 -11.27 5.11 -2.68
CA ARG A 14 -11.34 5.10 -4.15
C ARG A 14 -11.82 6.47 -4.61
N ARG A 15 -11.13 7.04 -5.58
CA ARG A 15 -11.49 8.33 -6.15
C ARG A 15 -11.77 8.13 -7.64
N GLY A 16 -12.95 8.60 -8.09
CA GLY A 16 -13.40 8.42 -9.46
C GLY A 16 -14.65 7.58 -9.51
N GLU A 17 -15.39 7.70 -10.63
CA GLU A 17 -16.69 7.06 -10.80
C GLU A 17 -16.58 5.64 -11.33
N LYS A 18 -15.51 5.35 -12.09
CA LYS A 18 -15.34 4.03 -12.69
C LYS A 18 -14.74 3.06 -11.66
N GLY A 19 -15.07 1.79 -11.80
CA GLY A 19 -14.46 0.78 -10.94
C GLY A 19 -12.99 0.56 -11.28
N CYS A 20 -12.27 0.04 -10.31
CA CYS A 20 -10.87 -0.35 -10.51
C CYS A 20 -10.80 -1.49 -11.53
N HIS A 21 -9.99 -1.35 -12.56
CA HIS A 21 -9.88 -2.38 -13.61
C HIS A 21 -9.29 -3.70 -13.07
N ARG A 22 -8.56 -3.66 -11.98
CA ARG A 22 -8.05 -4.87 -11.31
C ARG A 22 -9.09 -5.48 -10.37
N GLY A 23 -10.14 -4.71 -10.01
CA GLY A 23 -11.19 -5.19 -9.12
C GLY A 23 -10.89 -5.03 -7.64
N HIS A 24 -9.96 -4.17 -7.28
CA HIS A 24 -9.71 -3.88 -5.86
C HIS A 24 -10.89 -3.18 -5.23
N LYS A 25 -11.18 -3.52 -3.97
CA LYS A 25 -12.29 -2.96 -3.22
C LYS A 25 -11.80 -2.40 -1.90
N ILE A 26 -12.46 -1.34 -1.45
CA ILE A 26 -12.16 -0.75 -0.13
C ILE A 26 -12.31 -1.82 0.94
N GLY A 27 -11.35 -1.90 1.83
CA GLY A 27 -11.31 -2.90 2.89
C GLY A 27 -10.48 -4.13 2.59
N GLN A 28 -10.08 -4.35 1.34
CA GLN A 28 -9.17 -5.46 1.03
C GLN A 28 -7.83 -5.25 1.72
N THR A 29 -7.27 -6.34 2.23
CA THR A 29 -5.95 -6.31 2.87
C THR A 29 -5.03 -7.35 2.22
N PHE A 30 -3.75 -7.05 2.23
CA PHE A 30 -2.72 -7.90 1.63
C PHE A 30 -1.51 -7.94 2.55
N ASP A 31 -0.92 -9.13 2.69
CA ASP A 31 0.40 -9.28 3.29
C ASP A 31 1.42 -8.96 2.20
N TYR A 32 2.23 -7.93 2.41
CA TYR A 32 3.18 -7.50 1.39
C TYR A 32 4.15 -8.60 0.99
N ASP A 33 4.60 -9.42 1.94
CA ASP A 33 5.61 -10.44 1.64
C ASP A 33 5.06 -11.64 0.89
N THR A 34 3.81 -12.03 1.15
CA THR A 34 3.24 -13.25 0.58
C THR A 34 2.18 -13.02 -0.50
N GLN A 35 1.58 -11.82 -0.53
CA GLN A 35 0.47 -11.53 -1.44
C GLN A 35 0.75 -10.38 -2.39
N ARG A 36 2.02 -10.08 -2.58
CA ARG A 36 2.46 -9.00 -3.44
C ARG A 36 1.93 -9.13 -4.87
N GLY A 37 1.85 -10.35 -5.37
CA GLY A 37 1.33 -10.64 -6.69
C GLY A 37 -0.19 -10.47 -6.84
N ASP A 38 -0.89 -10.33 -5.73
CA ASP A 38 -2.34 -10.11 -5.75
C ASP A 38 -2.70 -8.64 -5.87
N ILE A 39 -1.73 -7.76 -5.71
CA ILE A 39 -1.93 -6.31 -5.80
C ILE A 39 -1.63 -5.87 -7.22
N CYS A 40 -2.45 -4.93 -7.73
CA CYS A 40 -2.26 -4.39 -9.07
C CYS A 40 -0.82 -3.89 -9.28
N PRO A 41 -0.16 -4.28 -10.38
CA PRO A 41 1.22 -3.83 -10.64
C PRO A 41 1.37 -2.32 -10.69
N MET A 42 0.37 -1.58 -11.16
CA MET A 42 0.42 -0.12 -11.16
C MET A 42 0.48 0.43 -9.73
N ALA A 43 -0.31 -0.15 -8.84
CA ALA A 43 -0.30 0.23 -7.44
C ALA A 43 1.04 -0.13 -6.78
N MET A 44 1.58 -1.31 -7.08
CA MET A 44 2.86 -1.71 -6.51
C MET A 44 4.00 -0.85 -7.02
N HIS A 45 3.96 -0.45 -8.29
CA HIS A 45 4.95 0.45 -8.84
C HIS A 45 5.01 1.76 -8.04
N CYS A 46 3.84 2.31 -7.73
CA CYS A 46 3.75 3.54 -6.93
C CYS A 46 4.11 3.29 -5.46
N GLY A 47 3.78 2.13 -4.94
CA GLY A 47 3.91 1.83 -3.52
C GLY A 47 5.31 1.43 -3.06
N PHE A 48 6.13 0.88 -3.95
CA PHE A 48 7.45 0.39 -3.56
C PHE A 48 8.30 1.39 -2.78
N PRO A 49 8.45 2.66 -3.22
CA PRO A 49 9.25 3.61 -2.45
C PRO A 49 8.72 3.84 -1.04
N TYR A 50 7.40 3.92 -0.88
CA TYR A 50 6.77 4.14 0.43
C TYR A 50 6.97 2.94 1.34
N ILE A 51 6.81 1.75 0.79
CA ILE A 51 6.98 0.51 1.56
C ILE A 51 8.43 0.36 2.00
N ASP A 52 9.37 0.65 1.09
CA ASP A 52 10.79 0.56 1.41
C ASP A 52 11.18 1.50 2.54
N ILE A 53 10.62 2.71 2.56
CA ILE A 53 10.88 3.64 3.65
C ILE A 53 10.49 3.00 4.99
N LEU A 54 9.31 2.39 5.05
CA LEU A 54 8.85 1.73 6.27
C LEU A 54 9.74 0.53 6.63
N ARG A 55 10.13 -0.28 5.65
CA ARG A 55 10.90 -1.49 5.91
C ARG A 55 12.29 -1.19 6.45
N TYR A 56 12.84 -0.05 6.10
CA TYR A 56 14.18 0.33 6.54
C TYR A 56 14.15 1.32 7.69
N GLY A 57 13.02 1.45 8.36
CA GLY A 57 12.91 2.21 9.60
C GLY A 57 12.69 3.70 9.43
N GLY A 58 12.40 4.13 8.21
CA GLY A 58 12.11 5.54 7.94
C GLY A 58 10.68 5.91 8.21
N SER A 59 10.38 7.19 8.05
CA SER A 59 9.03 7.73 8.15
C SER A 59 8.84 8.81 7.12
N LEU A 60 7.57 9.11 6.83
CA LEU A 60 7.21 10.10 5.82
C LEU A 60 6.69 11.35 6.49
N PRO A 61 7.06 12.55 5.98
CA PRO A 61 6.51 13.80 6.51
C PRO A 61 4.98 13.78 6.43
N GLY A 62 4.35 14.17 7.52
CA GLY A 62 2.89 14.25 7.58
C GLY A 62 2.18 12.93 7.80
N GLN A 63 2.92 11.83 7.92
CA GLN A 63 2.34 10.50 8.19
C GLN A 63 2.75 10.04 9.58
N PRO A 64 1.86 9.29 10.28
CA PRO A 64 2.27 8.66 11.53
C PRO A 64 3.41 7.67 11.29
N LYS A 65 4.22 7.46 12.32
CA LYS A 65 5.31 6.50 12.25
C LYS A 65 4.76 5.09 11.94
N GLY A 66 5.39 4.42 10.99
CA GLY A 66 4.98 3.07 10.62
C GLY A 66 3.82 2.99 9.65
N ILE A 67 3.38 4.12 9.12
CA ILE A 67 2.26 4.20 8.17
C ILE A 67 2.68 5.03 6.97
N ALA A 68 2.32 4.57 5.77
CA ALA A 68 2.51 5.34 4.55
C ALA A 68 1.30 5.13 3.65
N GLU A 69 0.74 6.23 3.14
CA GLU A 69 -0.36 6.17 2.18
C GLU A 69 0.17 6.44 0.79
N PHE A 70 -0.34 5.71 -0.18
CA PHE A 70 -0.01 5.91 -1.58
C PHE A 70 -1.23 5.58 -2.43
N CYS A 71 -1.19 5.93 -3.70
CA CYS A 71 -2.27 5.61 -4.62
C CYS A 71 -1.71 4.99 -5.89
N CYS A 72 -2.59 4.34 -6.66
CA CYS A 72 -2.19 3.82 -7.96
C CYS A 72 -2.05 4.97 -8.97
N SER A 73 -1.51 4.66 -10.15
CA SER A 73 -1.22 5.65 -11.18
C SER A 73 -2.34 5.81 -12.22
N ASP A 74 -3.49 5.15 -12.02
CA ASP A 74 -4.61 5.25 -12.95
C ASP A 74 -5.34 6.58 -12.72
N ALA A 75 -5.35 7.43 -13.74
CA ALA A 75 -5.97 8.75 -13.63
C ALA A 75 -7.50 8.71 -13.62
N ASP A 76 -8.09 7.64 -14.16
CA ASP A 76 -9.55 7.52 -14.22
C ASP A 76 -10.15 7.06 -12.91
N THR A 77 -9.51 6.11 -12.25
CA THR A 77 -9.97 5.61 -10.96
C THR A 77 -8.76 5.40 -10.07
N ILE A 78 -8.63 6.24 -9.07
CA ILE A 78 -7.50 6.21 -8.16
C ILE A 78 -7.86 5.39 -6.93
N MET A 79 -7.17 4.27 -6.75
CA MET A 79 -7.28 3.48 -5.53
C MET A 79 -6.23 3.95 -4.55
N VAL A 80 -6.64 4.23 -3.33
CA VAL A 80 -5.74 4.71 -2.27
C VAL A 80 -5.46 3.56 -1.32
N PHE A 81 -4.19 3.36 -1.03
CA PHE A 81 -3.70 2.26 -0.20
C PHE A 81 -2.99 2.82 1.02
N LYS A 82 -3.05 2.05 2.10
CA LYS A 82 -2.28 2.32 3.31
C LYS A 82 -1.37 1.14 3.55
N ALA A 83 -0.07 1.41 3.62
CA ALA A 83 0.91 0.42 4.07
C ALA A 83 1.21 0.70 5.54
N GLU A 84 1.22 -0.34 6.36
CA GLU A 84 1.50 -0.16 7.79
C GLU A 84 2.33 -1.31 8.31
N ILE A 85 3.20 -0.98 9.27
CA ILE A 85 3.96 -1.98 9.99
C ILE A 85 3.03 -2.64 10.99
N VAL A 86 2.98 -3.98 10.94
CA VAL A 86 2.18 -4.75 11.90
C VAL A 86 3.11 -5.57 12.75
N ASN A 87 2.81 -5.63 14.03
CA ASN A 87 3.57 -6.43 14.98
C ASN A 87 2.91 -7.79 15.10
N ASP A 88 3.74 -8.81 15.10
CA ASP A 88 3.27 -10.18 15.34
C ASP A 88 3.07 -10.44 16.81
#